data_2f930e1bff11e63548bf79847345b232
#
_entry.id   2f930e1bff11e63548bf79847345b232
#
_cell.length_a   1.000
_cell.length_b   1.000
_cell.length_c   1.000
_cell.angle_alpha   90.00
_cell.angle_beta   90.00
_cell.angle_gamma   90.00
#
_symmetry.space_group_name_H-M   'P 1'
#
loop_
_entity.id
_entity.type
_entity.pdbx_description
1 polymer ?
#
loop_
_entity_poly.entity_id
_entity_poly.type
_entity_poly.pdbx_seq_one_letter_code
_entity_poly.pdbx_strand_id
1 'polypeptide(L)'
;MSLRQIIEQEIRERGPIPFSRYMELCLYHPELGYYSRHAEQFGKAGDFYTSSDVHAVFGRLLARQFEEIWRALGAPAEIEILELGPGRGLFAQDVLAWSEKKFPQFFHALHYSLAEQSPKLRDRLRGVLASYLESGKASSVSENAFERHLHQRLMPWFSDMSGSAAKAAMAAEAAESFYASAENTGEGTTTAAPDNAMNERALGAEVPVIVFANEFFDALPVEILSQQGALRISVQDGHFVETWAQSSTEELAFLDRYGVHPEPGERVEVPLLARRYMSRLASSVGTGLIIAIDYGYTRQEQLAGRHRGTLMAYRQHSATTNPYEGPGEQDLTAHVNFTSLTAAAEENGMQAQPLLTQSQFLMGIGEPNQFADAFEDCRIPQERAKVALQLKHLVTPAGMGESFHVLVAAKNVAPQQVEGLSGLSFSKSRL
;
A
#
# COMPACT_ATOMS: atom_id res chain seq x y z
N MET A 1 12.10 28.23 0.96
CA MET A 1 13.08 27.39 1.70
C MET A 1 13.18 26.07 0.95
N SER A 2 14.37 25.50 0.72
CA SER A 2 14.50 24.19 0.11
C SER A 2 14.17 23.08 1.10
N LEU A 3 13.80 21.87 0.63
CA LEU A 3 13.55 20.74 1.53
C LEU A 3 14.77 20.42 2.40
N ARG A 4 15.98 20.51 1.83
CA ARG A 4 17.22 20.39 2.57
C ARG A 4 17.28 21.35 3.77
N GLN A 5 16.97 22.64 3.57
CA GLN A 5 16.97 23.64 4.65
C GLN A 5 15.92 23.33 5.73
N ILE A 6 14.76 22.79 5.34
CA ILE A 6 13.72 22.37 6.29
C ILE A 6 14.24 21.21 7.16
N ILE A 7 14.85 20.19 6.54
CA ILE A 7 15.43 19.04 7.26
C ILE A 7 16.58 19.51 8.18
N GLU A 8 17.47 20.37 7.69
CA GLU A 8 18.56 20.92 8.49
C GLU A 8 18.06 21.75 9.67
N GLN A 9 16.95 22.46 9.51
CA GLN A 9 16.34 23.21 10.60
C GLN A 9 15.71 22.26 11.63
N GLU A 10 14.98 21.22 11.22
CA GLU A 10 14.43 20.22 12.14
C GLU A 10 15.53 19.53 12.96
N ILE A 11 16.65 19.18 12.30
CA ILE A 11 17.81 18.59 12.98
C ILE A 11 18.45 19.57 13.98
N ARG A 12 18.57 20.85 13.65
CA ARG A 12 19.12 21.86 14.58
C ARG A 12 18.23 22.07 15.80
N GLU A 13 16.92 22.02 15.63
CA GLU A 13 15.95 22.25 16.70
C GLU A 13 15.76 21.05 17.63
N ARG A 14 15.86 19.83 17.09
CA ARG A 14 15.48 18.59 17.81
C ARG A 14 16.61 17.58 17.97
N GLY A 15 17.76 17.85 17.39
CA GLY A 15 18.84 16.86 17.28
C GLY A 15 18.66 15.92 16.08
N PRO A 16 19.49 14.88 15.97
CA PRO A 16 19.45 13.93 14.87
C PRO A 16 18.06 13.25 14.76
N ILE A 17 17.50 13.25 13.54
CA ILE A 17 16.17 12.68 13.25
C ILE A 17 16.25 11.21 12.84
N PRO A 18 15.20 10.40 13.08
CA PRO A 18 15.08 9.04 12.58
C PRO A 18 15.21 8.97 11.05
N PHE A 19 15.72 7.85 10.52
CA PHE A 19 15.76 7.68 9.07
C PHE A 19 14.36 7.65 8.46
N SER A 20 13.39 7.05 9.15
CA SER A 20 11.97 7.08 8.74
C SER A 20 11.45 8.51 8.58
N ARG A 21 11.82 9.43 9.49
CA ARG A 21 11.43 10.84 9.37
C ARG A 21 12.12 11.55 8.20
N TYR A 22 13.39 11.23 7.93
CA TYR A 22 14.09 11.72 6.76
C TYR A 22 13.40 11.26 5.46
N MET A 23 13.13 9.94 5.35
CA MET A 23 12.43 9.35 4.20
C MET A 23 11.04 9.95 4.01
N GLU A 24 10.29 10.13 5.09
CA GLU A 24 8.97 10.77 5.09
C GLU A 24 9.03 12.18 4.49
N LEU A 25 9.96 13.01 4.93
CA LEU A 25 10.13 14.37 4.40
C LEU A 25 10.54 14.35 2.92
N CYS A 26 11.45 13.45 2.54
CA CYS A 26 11.91 13.33 1.15
C CYS A 26 10.78 12.91 0.20
N LEU A 27 9.93 12.00 0.59
CA LEU A 27 8.86 11.47 -0.27
C LEU A 27 7.58 12.30 -0.21
N TYR A 28 7.14 12.69 1.00
CA TYR A 28 5.77 13.13 1.26
C TYR A 28 5.63 14.58 1.71
N HIS A 29 6.71 15.38 1.77
CA HIS A 29 6.55 16.80 2.08
C HIS A 29 5.56 17.45 1.09
N PRO A 30 4.52 18.19 1.57
CA PRO A 30 3.37 18.59 0.72
C PRO A 30 3.72 19.35 -0.55
N GLU A 31 4.80 20.13 -0.54
CA GLU A 31 5.22 20.95 -1.70
C GLU A 31 6.54 20.49 -2.32
N LEU A 32 7.44 19.95 -1.49
CA LEU A 32 8.84 19.71 -1.85
C LEU A 32 9.24 18.24 -1.85
N GLY A 33 8.35 17.34 -1.42
CA GLY A 33 8.55 15.90 -1.46
C GLY A 33 8.49 15.37 -2.89
N TYR A 34 9.11 14.21 -3.11
CA TYR A 34 9.21 13.57 -4.41
C TYR A 34 7.86 13.42 -5.11
N TYR A 35 6.86 12.84 -4.44
CA TYR A 35 5.52 12.64 -5.00
C TYR A 35 4.73 13.93 -5.22
N SER A 36 5.15 15.04 -4.60
CA SER A 36 4.52 16.35 -4.81
C SER A 36 5.19 17.13 -5.94
N ARG A 37 6.51 17.00 -6.13
CA ARG A 37 7.29 17.77 -7.14
C ARG A 37 7.25 17.10 -8.52
N HIS A 38 7.38 15.79 -8.56
CA HIS A 38 7.63 15.03 -9.79
C HIS A 38 6.39 14.36 -10.36
N ALA A 39 5.20 14.82 -9.97
CA ALA A 39 3.96 14.33 -10.57
C ALA A 39 3.98 14.29 -12.12
N GLU A 40 4.82 15.07 -12.80
CA GLU A 40 4.97 15.08 -14.26
C GLU A 40 5.89 13.97 -14.81
N GLN A 41 6.68 13.32 -13.95
CA GLN A 41 7.73 12.39 -14.37
C GLN A 41 7.33 10.91 -14.24
N PHE A 42 6.07 10.61 -13.88
CA PHE A 42 5.57 9.23 -13.90
C PHE A 42 5.35 8.73 -15.34
N GLY A 43 5.79 7.51 -15.65
CA GLY A 43 5.64 6.87 -16.95
C GLY A 43 6.93 6.88 -17.78
N LYS A 44 6.85 6.70 -19.11
CA LYS A 44 8.01 6.54 -20.03
C LYS A 44 9.08 7.63 -19.95
N ALA A 45 8.77 8.79 -19.38
CA ALA A 45 9.70 9.88 -19.13
C ALA A 45 10.06 10.05 -17.64
N GLY A 46 9.51 9.22 -16.75
CA GLY A 46 9.67 9.30 -15.29
C GLY A 46 10.63 8.26 -14.72
N ASP A 47 10.95 8.37 -13.43
CA ASP A 47 11.98 7.59 -12.75
C ASP A 47 11.60 6.12 -12.52
N PHE A 48 10.32 5.76 -12.61
CA PHE A 48 9.82 4.42 -12.29
C PHE A 48 8.79 3.91 -13.30
N TYR A 49 8.86 2.62 -13.62
CA TYR A 49 7.83 1.85 -14.31
C TYR A 49 7.12 0.96 -13.29
N THR A 50 5.93 1.36 -12.86
CA THR A 50 5.07 0.49 -12.08
C THR A 50 4.34 -0.51 -12.96
N SER A 51 3.86 -1.62 -12.39
CA SER A 51 3.04 -2.62 -13.11
C SER A 51 1.83 -1.95 -13.80
N SER A 52 1.26 -0.95 -13.17
CA SER A 52 0.12 -0.17 -13.68
C SER A 52 0.50 0.83 -14.79
N ASP A 53 1.72 1.37 -14.74
CA ASP A 53 2.22 2.27 -15.79
C ASP A 53 2.56 1.52 -17.07
N VAL A 54 2.84 0.24 -16.94
CA VAL A 54 3.33 -0.55 -18.04
C VAL A 54 2.18 -0.97 -18.95
N HIS A 55 0.97 -1.32 -18.42
CA HIS A 55 -0.01 -1.92 -19.33
C HIS A 55 -1.42 -2.10 -18.78
N ALA A 56 -2.40 -1.76 -19.62
CA ALA A 56 -3.81 -2.14 -19.50
C ALA A 56 -4.06 -3.65 -19.26
N VAL A 57 -3.10 -4.51 -19.63
CA VAL A 57 -3.13 -5.96 -19.37
C VAL A 57 -3.25 -6.27 -17.89
N PHE A 58 -2.48 -5.58 -17.04
CA PHE A 58 -2.52 -5.76 -15.58
C PHE A 58 -3.90 -5.40 -15.02
N GLY A 59 -4.41 -4.21 -15.35
CA GLY A 59 -5.74 -3.77 -14.92
C GLY A 59 -6.87 -4.69 -15.40
N ARG A 60 -6.80 -5.23 -16.61
CA ARG A 60 -7.79 -6.18 -17.14
C ARG A 60 -7.80 -7.52 -16.40
N LEU A 61 -6.61 -8.06 -16.08
CA LEU A 61 -6.50 -9.30 -15.29
C LEU A 61 -7.04 -9.09 -13.88
N LEU A 62 -6.69 -7.98 -13.23
CA LEU A 62 -7.19 -7.67 -11.90
C LEU A 62 -8.70 -7.38 -11.91
N ALA A 63 -9.24 -6.72 -12.93
CA ALA A 63 -10.69 -6.53 -13.07
C ALA A 63 -11.46 -7.86 -13.08
N ARG A 64 -10.90 -8.90 -13.76
CA ARG A 64 -11.45 -10.25 -13.70
C ARG A 64 -11.40 -10.83 -12.29
N GLN A 65 -10.27 -10.69 -11.60
CA GLN A 65 -10.13 -11.17 -10.23
C GLN A 65 -11.08 -10.47 -9.27
N PHE A 66 -11.30 -9.17 -9.44
CA PHE A 66 -12.25 -8.41 -8.61
C PHE A 66 -13.69 -8.84 -8.87
N GLU A 67 -14.04 -9.13 -10.12
CA GLU A 67 -15.35 -9.70 -10.47
C GLU A 67 -15.55 -11.08 -9.88
N GLU A 68 -14.53 -11.96 -9.89
CA GLU A 68 -14.58 -13.25 -9.24
C GLU A 68 -14.79 -13.12 -7.72
N ILE A 69 -14.10 -12.16 -7.07
CA ILE A 69 -14.28 -11.85 -5.65
C ILE A 69 -15.70 -11.39 -5.39
N TRP A 70 -16.25 -10.49 -6.21
CA TRP A 70 -17.63 -10.03 -6.09
C TRP A 70 -18.61 -11.20 -6.15
N ARG A 71 -18.44 -12.14 -7.08
CA ARG A 71 -19.26 -13.37 -7.15
C ARG A 71 -19.06 -14.26 -5.91
N ALA A 72 -17.83 -14.43 -5.46
CA ALA A 72 -17.52 -15.20 -4.25
C ALA A 72 -18.17 -14.59 -2.99
N LEU A 73 -18.34 -13.27 -2.95
CA LEU A 73 -19.07 -12.56 -1.89
C LEU A 73 -20.60 -12.65 -2.02
N GLY A 74 -21.11 -13.45 -2.98
CA GLY A 74 -22.54 -13.62 -3.22
C GLY A 74 -23.16 -12.60 -4.17
N ALA A 75 -22.35 -11.93 -4.97
CA ALA A 75 -22.75 -10.89 -5.92
C ALA A 75 -23.60 -9.78 -5.25
N PRO A 76 -23.10 -9.11 -4.22
CA PRO A 76 -23.83 -8.07 -3.51
C PRO A 76 -24.25 -6.93 -4.45
N ALA A 77 -25.33 -6.24 -4.10
CA ALA A 77 -25.83 -5.11 -4.90
C ALA A 77 -24.85 -3.92 -4.92
N GLU A 78 -24.02 -3.81 -3.88
CA GLU A 78 -22.98 -2.80 -3.76
C GLU A 78 -21.69 -3.47 -3.29
N ILE A 79 -20.56 -3.10 -3.90
CA ILE A 79 -19.21 -3.47 -3.49
C ILE A 79 -18.29 -2.29 -3.71
N GLU A 80 -17.34 -2.11 -2.82
CA GLU A 80 -16.33 -1.07 -2.94
C GLU A 80 -14.95 -1.66 -3.26
N ILE A 81 -14.22 -1.02 -4.19
CA ILE A 81 -12.78 -1.19 -4.32
C ILE A 81 -12.12 0.07 -3.76
N LEU A 82 -11.23 -0.10 -2.79
CA LEU A 82 -10.38 0.97 -2.28
C LEU A 82 -8.95 0.74 -2.78
N GLU A 83 -8.48 1.57 -3.70
CA GLU A 83 -7.10 1.58 -4.17
C GLU A 83 -6.26 2.55 -3.35
N LEU A 84 -5.13 2.05 -2.82
CA LEU A 84 -4.16 2.82 -2.06
C LEU A 84 -3.02 3.26 -2.98
N GLY A 85 -2.70 4.55 -2.97
CA GLY A 85 -1.65 5.11 -3.80
C GLY A 85 -1.90 4.96 -5.30
N PRO A 86 -3.08 5.34 -5.84
CA PRO A 86 -3.42 5.15 -7.25
C PRO A 86 -2.53 5.95 -8.23
N GLY A 87 -1.67 6.81 -7.72
CA GLY A 87 -0.77 7.62 -8.52
C GLY A 87 -1.53 8.42 -9.59
N ARG A 88 -1.30 8.10 -10.87
CA ARG A 88 -1.98 8.76 -12.00
C ARG A 88 -3.39 8.23 -12.30
N GLY A 89 -3.83 7.17 -11.63
CA GLY A 89 -5.15 6.57 -11.83
C GLY A 89 -5.31 5.71 -13.08
N LEU A 90 -4.21 5.31 -13.73
CA LEU A 90 -4.28 4.49 -14.95
C LEU A 90 -4.80 3.08 -14.66
N PHE A 91 -4.39 2.49 -13.53
CA PHE A 91 -4.90 1.19 -13.11
C PHE A 91 -6.40 1.24 -12.86
N ALA A 92 -6.88 2.21 -12.08
CA ALA A 92 -8.31 2.41 -11.85
C ALA A 92 -9.08 2.59 -13.17
N GLN A 93 -8.54 3.38 -14.12
CA GLN A 93 -9.12 3.57 -15.44
C GLN A 93 -9.26 2.25 -16.20
N ASP A 94 -8.20 1.42 -16.21
CA ASP A 94 -8.21 0.14 -16.91
C ASP A 94 -9.17 -0.85 -16.27
N VAL A 95 -9.23 -0.91 -14.93
CA VAL A 95 -10.17 -1.77 -14.18
C VAL A 95 -11.61 -1.35 -14.46
N LEU A 96 -11.92 -0.06 -14.36
CA LEU A 96 -13.26 0.47 -14.58
C LEU A 96 -13.72 0.25 -16.03
N ALA A 97 -12.88 0.62 -17.00
CA ALA A 97 -13.21 0.46 -18.43
C ALA A 97 -13.39 -1.01 -18.82
N TRP A 98 -12.56 -1.90 -18.28
CA TRP A 98 -12.69 -3.33 -18.55
C TRP A 98 -13.90 -3.95 -17.87
N SER A 99 -14.20 -3.56 -16.64
CA SER A 99 -15.38 -4.00 -15.89
C SER A 99 -16.68 -3.56 -16.60
N GLU A 100 -16.74 -2.31 -17.05
CA GLU A 100 -17.89 -1.79 -17.82
C GLU A 100 -18.14 -2.61 -19.09
N LYS A 101 -17.07 -2.91 -19.83
CA LYS A 101 -17.13 -3.67 -21.09
C LYS A 101 -17.46 -5.14 -20.90
N LYS A 102 -16.88 -5.81 -19.89
CA LYS A 102 -16.90 -7.27 -19.76
C LYS A 102 -17.76 -7.81 -18.64
N PHE A 103 -17.92 -7.04 -17.58
CA PHE A 103 -18.59 -7.46 -16.36
C PHE A 103 -19.68 -6.45 -15.95
N PRO A 104 -20.69 -6.19 -16.80
CA PRO A 104 -21.63 -5.09 -16.58
C PRO A 104 -22.42 -5.19 -15.26
N GLN A 105 -22.70 -6.39 -14.76
CA GLN A 105 -23.37 -6.59 -13.47
C GLN A 105 -22.45 -6.20 -12.30
N PHE A 106 -21.19 -6.60 -12.35
CA PHE A 106 -20.17 -6.19 -11.40
C PHE A 106 -19.94 -4.68 -11.46
N PHE A 107 -19.76 -4.14 -12.67
CA PHE A 107 -19.60 -2.69 -12.86
C PHE A 107 -20.79 -1.89 -12.30
N HIS A 108 -22.00 -2.41 -12.44
CA HIS A 108 -23.18 -1.77 -11.85
C HIS A 108 -23.09 -1.70 -10.32
N ALA A 109 -22.68 -2.79 -9.67
CA ALA A 109 -22.54 -2.88 -8.23
C ALA A 109 -21.31 -2.13 -7.69
N LEU A 110 -20.28 -1.94 -8.50
CA LEU A 110 -18.99 -1.39 -8.11
C LEU A 110 -19.04 0.11 -7.79
N HIS A 111 -18.45 0.51 -6.68
CA HIS A 111 -17.93 1.84 -6.40
C HIS A 111 -16.41 1.79 -6.24
N TYR A 112 -15.68 2.72 -6.85
CA TYR A 112 -14.21 2.74 -6.84
C TYR A 112 -13.69 3.94 -6.08
N SER A 113 -13.04 3.71 -4.96
CA SER A 113 -12.48 4.74 -4.07
C SER A 113 -10.96 4.82 -4.22
N LEU A 114 -10.43 6.03 -4.27
CA LEU A 114 -9.04 6.34 -4.56
C LEU A 114 -8.39 7.08 -3.37
N ALA A 115 -7.46 6.45 -2.68
CA ALA A 115 -6.72 7.03 -1.57
C ALA A 115 -5.37 7.57 -2.05
N GLU A 116 -5.35 8.83 -2.53
CA GLU A 116 -4.13 9.51 -2.98
C GLU A 116 -3.84 10.72 -2.09
N GLN A 117 -2.61 10.79 -1.58
CA GLN A 117 -2.19 11.85 -0.68
C GLN A 117 -1.70 13.09 -1.40
N SER A 118 -0.98 12.94 -2.52
CA SER A 118 -0.42 14.04 -3.27
C SER A 118 -1.51 14.91 -3.92
N PRO A 119 -1.63 16.22 -3.60
CA PRO A 119 -2.61 17.10 -4.24
C PRO A 119 -2.46 17.14 -5.76
N LYS A 120 -1.23 17.14 -6.27
CA LYS A 120 -0.96 17.18 -7.71
C LYS A 120 -1.38 15.87 -8.40
N LEU A 121 -1.15 14.72 -7.77
CA LEU A 121 -1.62 13.45 -8.30
C LEU A 121 -3.15 13.36 -8.26
N ARG A 122 -3.80 13.88 -7.21
CA ARG A 122 -5.27 13.99 -7.17
C ARG A 122 -5.83 14.84 -8.31
N ASP A 123 -5.20 15.94 -8.66
CA ASP A 123 -5.63 16.76 -9.80
C ASP A 123 -5.51 15.99 -11.13
N ARG A 124 -4.49 15.16 -11.29
CA ARG A 124 -4.36 14.27 -12.45
C ARG A 124 -5.39 13.16 -12.48
N LEU A 125 -5.66 12.53 -11.34
CA LEU A 125 -6.74 11.55 -11.21
C LEU A 125 -8.06 12.11 -11.71
N ARG A 126 -8.39 13.37 -11.36
CA ARG A 126 -9.60 14.05 -11.85
C ARG A 126 -9.63 14.17 -13.37
N GLY A 127 -8.49 14.39 -14.00
CA GLY A 127 -8.40 14.41 -15.48
C GLY A 127 -8.58 13.03 -16.11
N VAL A 128 -7.89 12.02 -15.58
CA VAL A 128 -7.91 10.65 -16.13
C VAL A 128 -9.26 9.96 -15.91
N LEU A 129 -9.88 10.17 -14.75
CA LEU A 129 -11.11 9.49 -14.32
C LEU A 129 -12.35 10.39 -14.36
N ALA A 130 -12.31 11.52 -15.11
CA ALA A 130 -13.37 12.54 -15.12
C ALA A 130 -14.78 11.95 -15.28
N SER A 131 -15.01 11.10 -16.28
CA SER A 131 -16.32 10.49 -16.54
C SER A 131 -16.82 9.59 -15.41
N TYR A 132 -15.93 8.87 -14.76
CA TYR A 132 -16.28 7.98 -13.64
C TYR A 132 -16.52 8.76 -12.35
N LEU A 133 -15.80 9.86 -12.13
CA LEU A 133 -16.01 10.77 -11.01
C LEU A 133 -17.34 11.54 -11.16
N GLU A 134 -17.63 12.07 -12.36
CA GLU A 134 -18.88 12.77 -12.67
C GLU A 134 -20.11 11.87 -12.56
N SER A 135 -19.98 10.60 -12.97
CA SER A 135 -21.07 9.62 -12.84
C SER A 135 -21.23 9.06 -11.42
N GLY A 136 -20.34 9.41 -10.48
CA GLY A 136 -20.33 8.85 -9.11
C GLY A 136 -19.86 7.41 -9.05
N LYS A 137 -19.29 6.86 -10.13
CA LYS A 137 -18.77 5.50 -10.18
C LYS A 137 -17.39 5.39 -9.49
N ALA A 138 -16.65 6.49 -9.45
CA ALA A 138 -15.42 6.63 -8.68
C ALA A 138 -15.48 7.85 -7.75
N SER A 139 -14.69 7.85 -6.70
CA SER A 139 -14.52 8.98 -5.79
C SER A 139 -13.11 9.03 -5.22
N SER A 140 -12.64 10.24 -4.89
CA SER A 140 -11.49 10.40 -4.01
C SER A 140 -11.89 10.08 -2.58
N VAL A 141 -11.04 9.38 -1.83
CA VAL A 141 -11.33 9.02 -0.43
C VAL A 141 -11.59 10.27 0.43
N SER A 142 -11.03 11.45 0.07
CA SER A 142 -11.31 12.73 0.73
C SER A 142 -12.75 13.23 0.54
N GLU A 143 -13.51 12.69 -0.38
CA GLU A 143 -14.80 13.22 -0.79
C GLU A 143 -16.01 12.33 -0.43
N ASN A 144 -15.80 11.12 0.08
CA ASN A 144 -16.89 10.17 0.31
C ASN A 144 -17.15 9.77 1.78
N ALA A 145 -18.31 9.15 2.01
CA ALA A 145 -18.72 8.71 3.35
C ALA A 145 -17.81 7.57 3.89
N PHE A 146 -17.20 6.80 3.01
CA PHE A 146 -16.25 5.75 3.38
C PHE A 146 -15.00 6.35 4.03
N GLU A 147 -14.52 7.49 3.51
CA GLU A 147 -13.42 8.23 4.12
C GLU A 147 -13.75 8.67 5.54
N ARG A 148 -14.97 9.13 5.80
CA ARG A 148 -15.36 9.51 7.17
C ARG A 148 -15.26 8.33 8.13
N HIS A 149 -15.55 7.14 7.67
CA HIS A 149 -15.46 5.93 8.48
C HIS A 149 -14.02 5.42 8.62
N LEU A 150 -13.26 5.42 7.53
CA LEU A 150 -11.82 5.08 7.53
C LEU A 150 -10.95 6.21 8.08
N HIS A 151 -11.27 7.47 7.74
CA HIS A 151 -10.48 8.64 8.12
C HIS A 151 -10.45 8.85 9.62
N GLN A 152 -11.53 8.58 10.32
CA GLN A 152 -11.55 8.61 11.79
C GLN A 152 -10.60 7.56 12.39
N ARG A 153 -10.25 6.51 11.65
CA ARG A 153 -9.42 5.40 12.13
C ARG A 153 -8.08 5.22 11.41
N LEU A 154 -7.99 5.58 10.12
CA LEU A 154 -6.80 5.34 9.29
C LEU A 154 -6.04 6.60 8.89
N MET A 155 -6.76 7.70 8.61
CA MET A 155 -6.21 8.89 7.96
C MET A 155 -5.80 10.05 8.89
N PRO A 156 -6.09 10.10 10.19
CA PRO A 156 -5.50 11.13 11.06
C PRO A 156 -3.98 11.18 10.94
N TRP A 157 -3.40 10.10 10.46
CA TRP A 157 -1.98 9.90 10.28
C TRP A 157 -1.39 10.66 9.09
N PHE A 158 -2.11 10.77 7.99
CA PHE A 158 -1.65 11.46 6.78
C PHE A 158 -1.98 12.97 6.81
N SER A 159 -3.06 13.37 7.45
CA SER A 159 -3.38 14.80 7.61
C SER A 159 -2.47 15.51 8.62
N ASP A 160 -1.90 14.78 9.58
CA ASP A 160 -0.98 15.31 10.58
C ASP A 160 0.45 15.52 10.07
N MET A 161 0.81 14.96 8.92
CA MET A 161 2.11 15.21 8.28
C MET A 161 2.29 16.65 7.77
N SER A 162 1.21 17.42 7.62
CA SER A 162 1.25 18.83 7.21
C SER A 162 1.33 19.84 8.36
N GLY A 163 1.27 19.40 9.61
CA GLY A 163 1.17 20.26 10.76
C GLY A 163 2.16 19.97 11.88
N SER A 164 3.13 20.87 12.00
CA SER A 164 3.93 21.23 13.21
C SER A 164 4.22 20.14 14.27
N ALA A 165 5.46 20.12 14.63
CA ALA A 165 6.19 19.48 15.72
C ALA A 165 5.47 19.19 17.07
N ALA A 166 4.35 19.83 17.36
CA ALA A 166 3.57 19.60 18.58
C ALA A 166 2.83 18.25 18.59
N LYS A 167 2.59 17.64 17.43
CA LYS A 167 1.79 16.40 17.31
C LYS A 167 2.63 15.12 17.32
N ALA A 168 3.91 15.18 17.06
CA ALA A 168 4.81 14.02 17.24
C ALA A 168 4.89 13.61 18.74
N ALA A 169 4.76 14.55 19.66
CA ALA A 169 4.65 14.28 21.09
C ALA A 169 3.33 13.60 21.47
N MET A 170 2.21 13.98 20.82
CA MET A 170 0.90 13.36 21.07
C MET A 170 0.79 11.94 20.49
N ALA A 171 1.55 11.59 19.44
CA ALA A 171 1.60 10.23 18.91
C ALA A 171 2.34 9.26 19.86
N ALA A 172 3.33 9.75 20.60
CA ALA A 172 4.00 8.98 21.65
C ALA A 172 3.07 8.77 22.86
N GLU A 173 2.32 9.81 23.30
CA GLU A 173 1.33 9.70 24.39
C GLU A 173 0.13 8.83 24.01
N ALA A 174 -0.34 8.85 22.76
CA ALA A 174 -1.42 7.98 22.31
C ALA A 174 -1.01 6.50 22.27
N ALA A 175 0.26 6.20 22.04
CA ALA A 175 0.79 4.84 22.14
C ALA A 175 0.83 4.35 23.60
N GLU A 176 1.20 5.19 24.55
CA GLU A 176 1.18 4.86 25.99
C GLU A 176 -0.26 4.73 26.54
N SER A 177 -1.21 5.57 26.08
CA SER A 177 -2.60 5.49 26.50
C SER A 177 -3.32 4.23 26.01
N PHE A 178 -2.92 3.66 24.88
CA PHE A 178 -3.51 2.43 24.35
C PHE A 178 -3.13 1.19 25.17
N TYR A 179 -1.96 1.18 25.80
CA TYR A 179 -1.55 0.10 26.72
C TYR A 179 -2.15 0.23 28.12
N ALA A 180 -2.54 1.44 28.53
CA ALA A 180 -3.13 1.67 29.85
C ALA A 180 -4.64 1.41 29.94
N SER A 181 -5.37 1.38 28.81
CA SER A 181 -6.84 1.20 28.78
C SER A 181 -7.33 -0.26 28.72
N ALA A 182 -6.41 -1.24 28.71
CA ALA A 182 -6.77 -2.66 28.72
C ALA A 182 -7.03 -3.23 30.12
N GLU A 183 -6.87 -2.46 31.19
CA GLU A 183 -7.02 -2.94 32.58
C GLU A 183 -8.11 -2.27 33.41
N ASN A 184 -9.19 -1.75 32.85
CA ASN A 184 -10.29 -1.30 33.71
C ASN A 184 -11.67 -1.55 33.08
N THR A 185 -12.26 -2.72 33.40
CA THR A 185 -13.70 -2.94 33.28
C THR A 185 -14.36 -2.80 34.64
N GLY A 186 -15.30 -1.87 34.78
CA GLY A 186 -16.09 -1.73 36.00
C GLY A 186 -17.16 -0.65 35.91
N GLU A 187 -18.40 -1.11 35.69
CA GLU A 187 -19.69 -0.59 36.15
C GLU A 187 -20.17 0.85 35.83
N GLY A 188 -21.15 0.95 34.98
CA GLY A 188 -22.55 1.31 35.21
C GLY A 188 -22.88 2.74 35.60
N THR A 189 -23.67 3.41 34.74
CA THR A 189 -24.91 4.09 35.14
C THR A 189 -25.68 4.59 33.90
N THR A 190 -27.00 4.30 33.92
CA THR A 190 -28.05 4.71 32.98
C THR A 190 -28.39 6.21 33.15
N THR A 191 -28.57 6.93 32.03
CA THR A 191 -29.52 8.07 31.96
C THR A 191 -30.13 8.14 30.55
N ALA A 192 -31.43 8.46 30.55
CA ALA A 192 -32.40 8.35 29.48
C ALA A 192 -32.22 9.36 28.33
N ALA A 193 -32.77 8.95 27.18
CA ALA A 193 -32.89 9.64 25.90
C ALA A 193 -33.80 10.89 25.95
N PRO A 194 -33.79 11.69 24.85
CA PRO A 194 -35.08 12.00 24.23
C PRO A 194 -35.15 11.48 22.77
N ASP A 195 -36.36 11.06 22.44
CA ASP A 195 -36.88 10.66 21.15
C ASP A 195 -36.55 11.65 20.04
N ASN A 196 -35.99 11.11 18.93
CA ASN A 196 -36.22 11.64 17.60
C ASN A 196 -36.36 10.49 16.62
N ALA A 197 -37.61 10.14 16.36
CA ALA A 197 -38.04 9.25 15.31
C ALA A 197 -37.71 9.89 13.94
N MET A 198 -36.61 9.48 13.31
CA MET A 198 -36.37 9.63 11.90
C MET A 198 -35.79 8.34 11.34
N ASN A 199 -36.65 7.66 10.57
CA ASN A 199 -36.35 6.59 9.60
C ASN A 199 -35.29 5.56 10.04
N GLU A 200 -35.75 4.51 10.68
CA GLU A 200 -35.17 3.18 10.58
C GLU A 200 -35.22 2.72 9.10
N ARG A 201 -34.32 3.24 8.28
CA ARG A 201 -33.83 2.45 7.17
C ARG A 201 -33.11 1.28 7.84
N ALA A 202 -33.56 0.06 7.52
CA ALA A 202 -32.93 -1.19 7.92
C ALA A 202 -31.43 -0.99 8.03
N LEU A 203 -30.83 -1.35 9.17
CA LEU A 203 -29.38 -1.40 9.37
C LEU A 203 -28.81 -2.19 8.19
N GLY A 204 -28.37 -1.48 7.14
CA GLY A 204 -27.90 -2.04 5.89
C GLY A 204 -26.70 -2.92 6.17
N ALA A 205 -26.67 -4.09 5.58
CA ALA A 205 -25.50 -4.95 5.57
C ALA A 205 -24.28 -4.09 5.17
N GLU A 206 -23.19 -4.20 5.94
CA GLU A 206 -21.93 -3.48 5.68
C GLU A 206 -21.50 -3.76 4.25
N VAL A 207 -21.23 -2.72 3.45
CA VAL A 207 -20.81 -2.87 2.06
C VAL A 207 -19.47 -3.61 2.03
N PRO A 208 -19.38 -4.77 1.34
CA PRO A 208 -18.11 -5.47 1.22
C PRO A 208 -17.06 -4.65 0.49
N VAL A 209 -15.79 -4.78 0.91
CA VAL A 209 -14.70 -3.99 0.36
C VAL A 209 -13.55 -4.87 -0.14
N ILE A 210 -12.98 -4.49 -1.28
CA ILE A 210 -11.69 -4.99 -1.76
C ILE A 210 -10.69 -3.84 -1.58
N VAL A 211 -9.75 -3.98 -0.64
CA VAL A 211 -8.63 -3.05 -0.51
C VAL A 211 -7.52 -3.53 -1.43
N PHE A 212 -7.09 -2.67 -2.32
CA PHE A 212 -6.03 -2.97 -3.28
C PHE A 212 -4.84 -2.01 -3.10
N ALA A 213 -3.65 -2.57 -2.93
CA ALA A 213 -2.39 -1.85 -2.82
C ALA A 213 -1.36 -2.46 -3.79
N ASN A 214 -0.86 -1.67 -4.72
CA ASN A 214 0.18 -2.08 -5.65
C ASN A 214 1.35 -1.09 -5.60
N GLU A 215 2.55 -1.57 -5.27
CA GLU A 215 3.73 -0.71 -5.09
C GLU A 215 3.40 0.48 -4.16
N PHE A 216 2.90 0.14 -2.99
CA PHE A 216 2.46 1.09 -1.97
C PHE A 216 3.27 0.97 -0.67
N PHE A 217 3.51 -0.26 -0.22
CA PHE A 217 4.18 -0.51 1.06
C PHE A 217 5.69 -0.31 0.98
N ASP A 218 6.30 -0.45 -0.18
CA ASP A 218 7.72 -0.22 -0.44
C ASP A 218 8.14 1.25 -0.26
N ALA A 219 7.20 2.17 -0.52
CA ALA A 219 7.39 3.60 -0.37
C ALA A 219 7.13 4.13 1.05
N LEU A 220 6.61 3.30 1.96
CA LEU A 220 6.37 3.72 3.33
C LEU A 220 7.68 3.86 4.12
N PRO A 221 7.84 4.93 4.93
CA PRO A 221 9.02 5.17 5.73
C PRO A 221 9.43 3.99 6.61
N VAL A 222 10.73 3.68 6.62
CA VAL A 222 11.33 2.60 7.38
C VAL A 222 12.39 3.11 8.35
N GLU A 223 12.57 2.43 9.48
CA GLU A 223 13.78 2.57 10.27
C GLU A 223 14.88 1.67 9.71
N ILE A 224 16.14 2.06 9.93
CA ILE A 224 17.31 1.26 9.54
C ILE A 224 18.10 0.93 10.79
N LEU A 225 18.34 -0.35 11.00
CA LEU A 225 19.10 -0.84 12.14
C LEU A 225 20.43 -1.49 11.70
N SER A 226 21.43 -1.35 12.54
CA SER A 226 22.71 -2.06 12.50
C SER A 226 23.10 -2.53 13.88
N GLN A 227 24.25 -3.18 14.04
CA GLN A 227 24.79 -3.49 15.37
C GLN A 227 25.11 -2.25 16.23
N GLN A 228 25.23 -1.07 15.61
CA GLN A 228 25.46 0.20 16.31
C GLN A 228 24.15 0.80 16.88
N GLY A 229 23.01 0.26 16.52
CA GLY A 229 21.69 0.73 16.91
C GLY A 229 20.84 1.20 15.72
N ALA A 230 19.97 2.14 15.97
CA ALA A 230 19.06 2.72 14.97
C ALA A 230 19.70 3.95 14.31
N LEU A 231 19.62 3.98 12.97
CA LEU A 231 20.17 5.07 12.16
C LEU A 231 19.43 6.39 12.42
N ARG A 232 20.20 7.44 12.63
CA ARG A 232 19.72 8.81 12.74
C ARG A 232 20.47 9.69 11.75
N ILE A 233 19.79 10.68 11.19
CA ILE A 233 20.37 11.65 10.26
C ILE A 233 20.67 12.93 11.02
N SER A 234 21.92 13.37 10.93
CA SER A 234 22.43 14.61 11.50
C SER A 234 23.01 15.51 10.41
N VAL A 235 23.49 16.69 10.79
CA VAL A 235 24.19 17.64 9.89
C VAL A 235 25.55 17.97 10.48
N GLN A 236 26.59 17.78 9.66
CA GLN A 236 27.96 18.21 9.98
C GLN A 236 28.56 18.92 8.76
N ASP A 237 29.14 20.09 8.96
CA ASP A 237 29.76 20.89 7.89
C ASP A 237 28.86 21.12 6.66
N GLY A 238 27.55 21.29 6.90
CA GLY A 238 26.56 21.47 5.83
C GLY A 238 26.22 20.20 5.04
N HIS A 239 26.64 19.03 5.49
CA HIS A 239 26.32 17.73 4.88
C HIS A 239 25.47 16.88 5.82
N PHE A 240 24.54 16.09 5.27
CA PHE A 240 23.86 15.06 6.04
C PHE A 240 24.86 13.95 6.36
N VAL A 241 24.88 13.56 7.63
CA VAL A 241 25.75 12.50 8.15
C VAL A 241 24.92 11.50 8.94
N GLU A 242 25.33 10.24 8.87
CA GLU A 242 24.73 9.17 9.63
C GLU A 242 25.28 9.14 11.05
N THR A 243 24.39 9.00 12.03
CA THR A 243 24.69 8.77 13.41
C THR A 243 23.83 7.61 13.92
N TRP A 244 24.17 7.05 15.08
CA TRP A 244 23.50 5.89 15.62
C TRP A 244 22.97 6.20 17.01
N ALA A 245 21.75 5.77 17.30
CA ALA A 245 21.12 5.85 18.60
C ALA A 245 20.77 4.45 19.11
N GLN A 246 20.48 4.32 20.39
CA GLN A 246 19.98 3.06 20.93
C GLN A 246 18.68 2.67 20.22
N SER A 247 18.59 1.40 19.79
CA SER A 247 17.36 0.86 19.21
C SER A 247 16.26 0.81 20.28
N SER A 248 15.04 1.11 19.88
CA SER A 248 13.86 1.02 20.72
C SER A 248 13.46 -0.44 20.97
N THR A 249 12.68 -0.66 22.03
CA THR A 249 12.10 -1.99 22.31
C THR A 249 11.21 -2.48 21.17
N GLU A 250 10.48 -1.57 20.51
CA GLU A 250 9.59 -1.91 19.37
C GLU A 250 10.41 -2.37 18.16
N GLU A 251 11.50 -1.67 17.82
CA GLU A 251 12.40 -2.03 16.73
C GLU A 251 13.04 -3.41 16.96
N LEU A 252 13.52 -3.67 18.19
CA LEU A 252 14.11 -4.96 18.53
C LEU A 252 13.07 -6.09 18.51
N ALA A 253 11.88 -5.87 19.08
CA ALA A 253 10.79 -6.83 19.04
C ALA A 253 10.32 -7.15 17.61
N PHE A 254 10.39 -6.17 16.69
CA PHE A 254 10.13 -6.40 15.27
C PHE A 254 11.15 -7.37 14.67
N LEU A 255 12.44 -7.15 14.91
CA LEU A 255 13.49 -8.04 14.39
C LEU A 255 13.35 -9.47 14.94
N ASP A 256 13.05 -9.61 16.24
CA ASP A 256 12.84 -10.91 16.87
C ASP A 256 11.71 -11.72 16.23
N ARG A 257 10.61 -11.04 15.86
CA ARG A 257 9.40 -11.69 15.36
C ARG A 257 9.35 -11.83 13.84
N TYR A 258 9.72 -10.78 13.12
CA TYR A 258 9.41 -10.64 11.69
C TYR A 258 10.64 -10.45 10.82
N GLY A 259 11.78 -10.10 11.39
CA GLY A 259 13.02 -9.82 10.68
C GLY A 259 14.18 -10.69 11.15
N VAL A 260 15.38 -10.18 10.94
CA VAL A 260 16.64 -10.74 11.42
C VAL A 260 17.47 -9.64 12.05
N HIS A 261 18.27 -9.98 13.06
CA HIS A 261 19.25 -9.05 13.61
C HIS A 261 20.41 -8.86 12.63
N PRO A 262 20.88 -7.61 12.43
CA PRO A 262 22.00 -7.34 11.51
C PRO A 262 23.31 -7.94 12.05
N GLU A 263 24.09 -8.56 11.15
CA GLU A 263 25.46 -8.98 11.43
C GLU A 263 26.44 -7.78 11.34
N PRO A 264 27.73 -7.94 11.75
CA PRO A 264 28.71 -6.86 11.64
C PRO A 264 28.80 -6.30 10.21
N GLY A 265 28.59 -4.99 10.08
CA GLY A 265 28.61 -4.32 8.79
C GLY A 265 27.31 -4.38 7.98
N GLU A 266 26.31 -5.10 8.44
CA GLU A 266 25.00 -5.15 7.81
C GLU A 266 24.06 -4.06 8.32
N ARG A 267 23.05 -3.76 7.48
CA ARG A 267 21.91 -2.92 7.79
C ARG A 267 20.63 -3.69 7.45
N VAL A 268 19.59 -3.48 8.22
CA VAL A 268 18.27 -4.08 7.98
C VAL A 268 17.21 -3.00 8.15
N GLU A 269 16.22 -3.04 7.28
CA GLU A 269 15.05 -2.17 7.35
C GLU A 269 14.02 -2.73 8.33
N VAL A 270 13.41 -1.84 9.10
CA VAL A 270 12.35 -2.14 10.07
C VAL A 270 11.12 -1.31 9.71
N PRO A 271 10.19 -1.87 8.93
CA PRO A 271 9.02 -1.17 8.39
C PRO A 271 7.86 -1.12 9.40
N LEU A 272 8.05 -0.46 10.54
CA LEU A 272 7.02 -0.34 11.59
C LEU A 272 5.76 0.35 11.07
N LEU A 273 5.92 1.36 10.22
CA LEU A 273 4.79 2.09 9.64
C LEU A 273 3.95 1.19 8.74
N ALA A 274 4.56 0.42 7.86
CA ALA A 274 3.85 -0.51 6.97
C ALA A 274 3.03 -1.52 7.78
N ARG A 275 3.60 -2.08 8.84
CA ARG A 275 2.90 -2.98 9.75
C ARG A 275 1.70 -2.32 10.43
N ARG A 276 1.87 -1.11 10.98
CA ARG A 276 0.78 -0.35 11.61
C ARG A 276 -0.31 0.00 10.59
N TYR A 277 0.08 0.35 9.37
CA TYR A 277 -0.86 0.64 8.29
C TYR A 277 -1.71 -0.59 7.95
N MET A 278 -1.07 -1.76 7.75
CA MET A 278 -1.78 -3.02 7.51
C MET A 278 -2.71 -3.39 8.67
N SER A 279 -2.28 -3.21 9.93
CA SER A 279 -3.13 -3.47 11.10
C SER A 279 -4.40 -2.62 11.08
N ARG A 280 -4.29 -1.35 10.73
CA ARG A 280 -5.43 -0.43 10.64
C ARG A 280 -6.37 -0.80 9.48
N LEU A 281 -5.83 -1.11 8.31
CA LEU A 281 -6.63 -1.61 7.18
C LEU A 281 -7.42 -2.85 7.58
N ALA A 282 -6.72 -3.86 8.11
CA ALA A 282 -7.33 -5.13 8.50
C ALA A 282 -8.41 -4.96 9.60
N SER A 283 -8.18 -4.06 10.57
CA SER A 283 -9.18 -3.78 11.60
C SER A 283 -10.41 -3.06 11.04
N SER A 284 -10.24 -2.25 9.99
CA SER A 284 -11.32 -1.45 9.40
C SER A 284 -12.16 -2.22 8.38
N VAL A 285 -11.63 -3.29 7.79
CA VAL A 285 -12.40 -4.19 6.93
C VAL A 285 -13.38 -4.99 7.80
N GLY A 286 -14.67 -4.85 7.53
CA GLY A 286 -15.70 -5.68 8.13
C GLY A 286 -15.89 -6.99 7.36
N THR A 287 -16.24 -6.90 6.08
CA THR A 287 -16.35 -8.01 5.15
C THR A 287 -15.61 -7.70 3.86
N GLY A 288 -14.73 -8.60 3.40
CA GLY A 288 -14.02 -8.39 2.15
C GLY A 288 -12.58 -8.90 2.14
N LEU A 289 -11.77 -8.34 1.27
CA LEU A 289 -10.39 -8.79 1.06
C LEU A 289 -9.41 -7.60 1.04
N ILE A 290 -8.17 -7.87 1.46
CA ILE A 290 -7.01 -7.01 1.18
C ILE A 290 -6.11 -7.76 0.19
N ILE A 291 -5.70 -7.10 -0.89
CA ILE A 291 -4.74 -7.60 -1.87
C ILE A 291 -3.60 -6.60 -1.93
N ALA A 292 -2.40 -7.01 -1.51
CA ALA A 292 -1.19 -6.20 -1.59
C ALA A 292 -0.20 -6.88 -2.54
N ILE A 293 0.23 -6.14 -3.57
CA ILE A 293 1.22 -6.57 -4.57
C ILE A 293 2.41 -5.63 -4.47
N ASP A 294 3.57 -6.20 -4.13
CA ASP A 294 4.77 -5.40 -3.95
C ASP A 294 6.02 -6.27 -4.10
N TYR A 295 7.18 -5.65 -4.30
CA TYR A 295 8.44 -6.38 -4.24
C TYR A 295 8.95 -6.46 -2.81
N GLY A 296 9.40 -7.65 -2.43
CA GLY A 296 9.75 -7.87 -1.03
C GLY A 296 10.22 -9.28 -0.72
N TYR A 297 10.09 -9.63 0.52
CA TYR A 297 10.63 -10.89 1.05
C TYR A 297 9.83 -11.41 2.26
N THR A 298 10.04 -12.67 2.56
CA THR A 298 9.64 -13.31 3.82
C THR A 298 10.82 -13.33 4.81
N ARG A 299 10.53 -13.45 6.11
CA ARG A 299 11.58 -13.67 7.12
C ARG A 299 12.47 -14.86 6.79
N GLN A 300 11.91 -15.93 6.21
CA GLN A 300 12.67 -17.11 5.83
C GLN A 300 13.71 -16.81 4.75
N GLU A 301 13.37 -16.00 3.77
CA GLU A 301 14.31 -15.55 2.74
C GLU A 301 15.40 -14.65 3.33
N GLN A 302 15.05 -13.79 4.28
CA GLN A 302 16.00 -12.95 4.98
C GLN A 302 16.95 -13.78 5.87
N LEU A 303 16.46 -14.82 6.56
CA LEU A 303 17.29 -15.77 7.29
C LEU A 303 18.26 -16.54 6.38
N ALA A 304 17.88 -16.77 5.12
CA ALA A 304 18.76 -17.37 4.11
C ALA A 304 19.81 -16.38 3.56
N GLY A 305 19.94 -15.18 4.15
CA GLY A 305 20.96 -14.19 3.78
C GLY A 305 20.57 -13.29 2.63
N ARG A 306 19.29 -13.26 2.24
CA ARG A 306 18.75 -12.38 1.20
C ARG A 306 18.10 -11.14 1.80
N HIS A 307 17.95 -10.08 0.98
CA HIS A 307 17.17 -8.89 1.34
C HIS A 307 17.61 -8.22 2.66
N ARG A 308 18.92 -8.02 2.81
CA ARG A 308 19.52 -7.23 3.88
C ARG A 308 20.08 -5.96 3.26
N GLY A 309 19.66 -4.79 3.75
CA GLY A 309 20.02 -3.49 3.16
C GLY A 309 19.38 -3.30 1.79
N THR A 310 18.06 -3.29 1.75
CA THR A 310 17.26 -3.21 0.51
C THR A 310 16.87 -1.79 0.13
N LEU A 311 17.23 -0.79 0.96
CA LEU A 311 16.95 0.60 0.67
C LEU A 311 17.59 1.00 -0.65
N MET A 312 16.77 1.54 -1.55
CA MET A 312 17.19 2.06 -2.84
C MET A 312 16.77 3.51 -3.00
N ALA A 313 17.57 4.26 -3.72
CA ALA A 313 17.25 5.61 -4.14
C ALA A 313 17.31 5.66 -5.68
N TYR A 314 16.27 6.20 -6.31
CA TYR A 314 16.17 6.29 -7.76
C TYR A 314 16.05 7.74 -8.19
N ARG A 315 16.82 8.11 -9.22
CA ARG A 315 16.76 9.41 -9.87
C ARG A 315 17.00 9.25 -11.36
N GLN A 316 16.09 9.76 -12.20
CA GLN A 316 16.18 9.71 -13.67
C GLN A 316 16.51 8.31 -14.20
N HIS A 317 15.72 7.31 -13.79
CA HIS A 317 15.87 5.88 -14.14
C HIS A 317 17.20 5.22 -13.70
N SER A 318 17.97 5.88 -12.86
CA SER A 318 19.23 5.34 -12.36
C SER A 318 19.16 5.14 -10.85
N ALA A 319 19.51 3.93 -10.41
CA ALA A 319 19.72 3.68 -9.00
C ALA A 319 20.91 4.49 -8.51
N THR A 320 20.76 5.21 -7.42
CA THR A 320 21.83 5.95 -6.74
C THR A 320 22.15 5.27 -5.43
N THR A 321 23.40 5.34 -5.00
CA THR A 321 23.84 4.75 -3.73
C THR A 321 23.76 5.72 -2.56
N ASN A 322 23.44 6.99 -2.83
CA ASN A 322 23.41 8.05 -1.81
C ASN A 322 22.01 8.67 -1.69
N PRO A 323 21.21 8.25 -0.71
CA PRO A 323 19.86 8.79 -0.50
C PRO A 323 19.87 10.25 0.00
N TYR A 324 21.03 10.80 0.37
CA TYR A 324 21.17 12.15 0.94
C TYR A 324 21.43 13.22 -0.11
N GLU A 325 21.67 12.83 -1.36
CA GLU A 325 21.81 13.77 -2.47
C GLU A 325 20.46 14.23 -2.99
N GLY A 326 20.17 15.52 -2.88
CA GLY A 326 18.93 16.09 -3.40
C GLY A 326 17.66 15.59 -2.70
N PRO A 327 17.46 15.90 -1.39
CA PRO A 327 16.23 15.54 -0.70
C PRO A 327 14.98 16.02 -1.46
N GLY A 328 14.02 15.11 -1.67
CA GLY A 328 12.81 15.36 -2.47
C GLY A 328 13.02 15.27 -3.99
N GLU A 329 14.20 14.85 -4.45
CA GLU A 329 14.51 14.66 -5.88
C GLU A 329 14.76 13.20 -6.26
N GLN A 330 14.71 12.32 -5.28
CA GLN A 330 14.90 10.88 -5.44
C GLN A 330 13.68 10.13 -4.89
N ASP A 331 13.28 9.06 -5.56
CA ASP A 331 12.39 8.08 -5.00
C ASP A 331 13.19 7.17 -4.04
N LEU A 332 12.67 7.00 -2.83
CA LEU A 332 13.29 6.16 -1.81
C LEU A 332 12.35 4.99 -1.54
N THR A 333 12.84 3.78 -1.75
CA THR A 333 12.06 2.57 -1.56
C THR A 333 12.81 1.53 -0.75
N ALA A 334 12.09 0.68 -0.06
CA ALA A 334 12.64 -0.47 0.66
C ALA A 334 11.78 -1.71 0.39
N HIS A 335 12.39 -2.88 0.32
CA HIS A 335 11.64 -4.12 0.10
C HIS A 335 10.66 -4.40 1.24
N VAL A 336 9.46 -4.82 0.88
CA VAL A 336 8.36 -5.10 1.80
C VAL A 336 8.60 -6.39 2.57
N ASN A 337 8.47 -6.34 3.89
CA ASN A 337 8.49 -7.53 4.76
C ASN A 337 7.10 -8.16 4.83
N PHE A 338 6.81 -9.12 3.94
CA PHE A 338 5.51 -9.78 3.86
C PHE A 338 5.18 -10.61 5.11
N THR A 339 6.18 -11.12 5.85
CA THR A 339 5.92 -11.80 7.12
C THR A 339 5.25 -10.87 8.13
N SER A 340 5.72 -9.62 8.23
CA SER A 340 5.14 -8.65 9.15
C SER A 340 3.77 -8.14 8.70
N LEU A 341 3.55 -7.98 7.38
CA LEU A 341 2.24 -7.59 6.86
C LEU A 341 1.20 -8.70 7.05
N THR A 342 1.57 -9.95 6.76
CA THR A 342 0.70 -11.11 6.99
C THR A 342 0.29 -11.21 8.45
N ALA A 343 1.26 -11.15 9.37
CA ALA A 343 0.99 -11.19 10.80
C ALA A 343 0.08 -10.02 11.25
N ALA A 344 0.31 -8.82 10.72
CA ALA A 344 -0.53 -7.66 11.03
C ALA A 344 -1.99 -7.85 10.57
N ALA A 345 -2.21 -8.46 9.42
CA ALA A 345 -3.55 -8.78 8.92
C ALA A 345 -4.23 -9.83 9.82
N GLU A 346 -3.51 -10.92 10.16
CA GLU A 346 -4.03 -12.02 10.97
C GLU A 346 -4.34 -11.60 12.41
N GLU A 347 -3.47 -10.81 13.05
CA GLU A 347 -3.69 -10.24 14.38
C GLU A 347 -4.95 -9.37 14.47
N ASN A 348 -5.44 -8.88 13.33
CA ASN A 348 -6.67 -8.09 13.22
C ASN A 348 -7.87 -8.86 12.61
N GLY A 349 -7.81 -10.19 12.70
CA GLY A 349 -8.94 -11.10 12.39
C GLY A 349 -9.13 -11.38 10.90
N MET A 350 -8.13 -11.13 10.05
CA MET A 350 -8.15 -11.59 8.67
C MET A 350 -7.57 -13.01 8.55
N GLN A 351 -7.97 -13.73 7.52
CA GLN A 351 -7.38 -15.02 7.13
C GLN A 351 -6.46 -14.78 5.92
N ALA A 352 -5.16 -14.79 6.17
CA ALA A 352 -4.19 -14.66 5.09
C ALA A 352 -4.08 -15.97 4.29
N GLN A 353 -4.01 -15.84 2.98
CA GLN A 353 -3.73 -16.96 2.08
C GLN A 353 -2.21 -17.16 1.95
N PRO A 354 -1.74 -18.35 1.53
CA PRO A 354 -0.33 -18.56 1.23
C PRO A 354 0.19 -17.47 0.29
N LEU A 355 1.34 -16.89 0.62
CA LEU A 355 1.97 -15.86 -0.19
C LEU A 355 2.34 -16.44 -1.56
N LEU A 356 1.97 -15.73 -2.61
CA LEU A 356 2.26 -16.09 -3.99
C LEU A 356 3.25 -15.12 -4.62
N THR A 357 3.97 -15.57 -5.65
CA THR A 357 4.63 -14.63 -6.55
C THR A 357 3.59 -13.98 -7.48
N GLN A 358 3.90 -12.81 -8.01
CA GLN A 358 3.04 -12.15 -9.00
C GLN A 358 2.82 -13.05 -10.22
N SER A 359 3.85 -13.80 -10.64
CA SER A 359 3.74 -14.80 -11.70
C SER A 359 2.64 -15.80 -11.42
N GLN A 360 2.67 -16.44 -10.24
CA GLN A 360 1.68 -17.45 -9.86
C GLN A 360 0.26 -16.85 -9.84
N PHE A 361 0.11 -15.66 -9.27
CA PHE A 361 -1.17 -14.99 -9.16
C PHE A 361 -1.76 -14.62 -10.53
N LEU A 362 -0.99 -13.95 -11.39
CA LEU A 362 -1.46 -13.54 -12.71
C LEU A 362 -1.66 -14.72 -13.68
N MET A 363 -0.82 -15.76 -13.58
CA MET A 363 -1.02 -16.99 -14.32
C MET A 363 -2.32 -17.68 -13.91
N GLY A 364 -2.60 -17.77 -12.60
CA GLY A 364 -3.86 -18.30 -12.10
C GLY A 364 -5.08 -17.58 -12.66
N ILE A 365 -5.05 -16.24 -12.76
CA ILE A 365 -6.14 -15.44 -13.33
C ILE A 365 -6.27 -15.65 -14.85
N GLY A 366 -5.14 -15.71 -15.56
CA GLY A 366 -5.13 -15.68 -17.02
C GLY A 366 -5.28 -17.03 -17.70
N GLU A 367 -4.73 -18.11 -17.15
CA GLU A 367 -4.74 -19.44 -17.78
C GLU A 367 -6.14 -19.99 -18.05
N PRO A 368 -7.14 -19.88 -17.14
CA PRO A 368 -8.48 -20.43 -17.36
C PRO A 368 -9.16 -19.95 -18.65
N ASN A 369 -8.85 -18.72 -19.09
CA ASN A 369 -9.38 -18.15 -20.33
C ASN A 369 -8.29 -17.91 -21.40
N GLN A 370 -7.10 -18.52 -21.24
CA GLN A 370 -5.97 -18.37 -22.16
C GLN A 370 -5.56 -16.91 -22.37
N PHE A 371 -5.64 -16.11 -21.33
CA PHE A 371 -5.35 -14.67 -21.35
C PHE A 371 -6.19 -13.88 -22.36
N ALA A 372 -7.41 -14.33 -22.66
CA ALA A 372 -8.27 -13.70 -23.67
C ALA A 372 -8.49 -12.20 -23.36
N ASP A 373 -8.62 -11.82 -22.09
CA ASP A 373 -8.78 -10.41 -21.68
C ASP A 373 -7.59 -9.53 -22.11
N ALA A 374 -6.39 -10.06 -22.04
CA ALA A 374 -5.19 -9.33 -22.45
C ALA A 374 -5.18 -9.03 -23.95
N PHE A 375 -5.61 -9.99 -24.77
CA PHE A 375 -5.48 -9.96 -26.23
C PHE A 375 -6.73 -9.51 -26.99
N GLU A 376 -7.84 -9.26 -26.31
CA GLU A 376 -9.15 -9.03 -26.96
C GLU A 376 -9.16 -7.86 -27.94
N ASP A 377 -8.50 -6.75 -27.60
CA ASP A 377 -8.49 -5.56 -28.46
C ASP A 377 -7.41 -5.59 -29.53
N CYS A 378 -6.58 -6.66 -29.57
CA CYS A 378 -5.53 -6.81 -30.57
C CYS A 378 -6.09 -7.17 -31.93
N ARG A 379 -6.05 -6.22 -32.87
CA ARG A 379 -6.57 -6.37 -34.24
C ARG A 379 -5.48 -6.82 -35.22
N ILE A 380 -4.23 -6.50 -34.96
CA ILE A 380 -3.09 -6.80 -35.83
C ILE A 380 -1.99 -7.57 -35.08
N PRO A 381 -1.14 -8.35 -35.81
CA PRO A 381 -0.08 -9.14 -35.18
C PRO A 381 0.89 -8.33 -34.32
N GLN A 382 1.17 -7.08 -34.68
CA GLN A 382 2.08 -6.20 -33.94
C GLN A 382 1.53 -5.85 -32.55
N GLU A 383 0.21 -5.59 -32.44
CA GLU A 383 -0.45 -5.36 -31.15
C GLU A 383 -0.39 -6.59 -30.27
N ARG A 384 -0.65 -7.79 -30.85
CA ARG A 384 -0.51 -9.05 -30.13
C ARG A 384 0.91 -9.28 -29.62
N ALA A 385 1.92 -9.01 -30.46
CA ALA A 385 3.33 -9.13 -30.06
C ALA A 385 3.67 -8.18 -28.92
N LYS A 386 3.18 -6.94 -28.95
CA LYS A 386 3.36 -5.96 -27.88
C LYS A 386 2.72 -6.45 -26.58
N VAL A 387 1.46 -6.88 -26.61
CA VAL A 387 0.75 -7.40 -25.43
C VAL A 387 1.43 -8.65 -24.87
N ALA A 388 1.93 -9.55 -25.74
CA ALA A 388 2.69 -10.73 -25.30
C ALA A 388 3.98 -10.36 -24.57
N LEU A 389 4.72 -9.33 -25.05
CA LEU A 389 5.91 -8.82 -24.34
C LEU A 389 5.55 -8.22 -22.97
N GLN A 390 4.45 -7.51 -22.89
CA GLN A 390 3.91 -6.93 -21.69
C GLN A 390 3.56 -7.99 -20.66
N LEU A 391 2.78 -8.98 -21.09
CA LEU A 391 2.42 -10.13 -20.26
C LEU A 391 3.67 -10.89 -19.80
N LYS A 392 4.61 -11.12 -20.72
CA LYS A 392 5.89 -11.75 -20.39
C LYS A 392 6.63 -10.98 -19.28
N HIS A 393 6.69 -9.64 -19.37
CA HIS A 393 7.33 -8.82 -18.34
C HIS A 393 6.66 -8.98 -16.97
N LEU A 394 5.34 -9.04 -16.93
CA LEU A 394 4.57 -9.19 -15.69
C LEU A 394 4.75 -10.56 -15.01
N VAL A 395 4.92 -11.66 -15.82
CA VAL A 395 4.86 -13.02 -15.29
C VAL A 395 6.18 -13.79 -15.30
N THR A 396 7.26 -13.29 -15.92
CA THR A 396 8.52 -14.03 -15.94
C THR A 396 9.51 -13.56 -14.88
N PRO A 397 10.47 -14.43 -14.47
CA PRO A 397 11.54 -14.08 -13.55
C PRO A 397 12.44 -12.93 -14.02
N ALA A 398 12.61 -12.80 -15.34
CA ALA A 398 13.40 -11.71 -15.95
C ALA A 398 12.68 -10.35 -15.94
N GLY A 399 11.40 -10.33 -15.56
CA GLY A 399 10.60 -9.14 -15.33
C GLY A 399 10.21 -9.03 -13.87
N MET A 400 8.93 -8.80 -13.62
CA MET A 400 8.38 -8.58 -12.27
C MET A 400 7.85 -9.86 -11.60
N GLY A 401 7.77 -10.97 -12.34
CA GLY A 401 6.99 -12.15 -11.95
C GLY A 401 7.41 -12.79 -10.63
N GLU A 402 8.71 -12.88 -10.35
CA GLU A 402 9.26 -13.57 -9.17
C GLU A 402 9.70 -12.60 -8.06
N SER A 403 10.04 -11.36 -8.40
CA SER A 403 10.46 -10.34 -7.42
C SER A 403 9.29 -9.72 -6.66
N PHE A 404 8.11 -9.74 -7.27
CA PHE A 404 6.87 -9.27 -6.66
C PHE A 404 6.12 -10.41 -5.99
N HIS A 405 5.58 -10.11 -4.82
CA HIS A 405 4.74 -11.01 -4.05
C HIS A 405 3.32 -10.48 -3.94
N VAL A 406 2.38 -11.40 -3.78
CA VAL A 406 0.96 -11.09 -3.62
C VAL A 406 0.48 -11.64 -2.30
N LEU A 407 0.12 -10.75 -1.39
CA LEU A 407 -0.57 -11.06 -0.16
C LEU A 407 -2.08 -10.89 -0.39
N VAL A 408 -2.84 -11.94 -0.14
CA VAL A 408 -4.31 -11.92 -0.11
C VAL A 408 -4.76 -12.30 1.29
N ALA A 409 -5.54 -11.43 1.93
CA ALA A 409 -6.13 -11.70 3.24
C ALA A 409 -7.63 -11.41 3.19
N ALA A 410 -8.45 -12.29 3.75
CA ALA A 410 -9.91 -12.21 3.71
C ALA A 410 -10.50 -12.09 5.12
N LYS A 411 -11.62 -11.39 5.27
CA LYS A 411 -12.36 -11.26 6.52
C LYS A 411 -13.85 -11.47 6.28
N ASN A 412 -14.46 -12.31 7.10
CA ASN A 412 -15.87 -12.68 7.02
C ASN A 412 -16.30 -13.21 5.63
N VAL A 413 -15.40 -13.94 4.97
CA VAL A 413 -15.63 -14.64 3.70
C VAL A 413 -15.37 -16.12 3.92
N ALA A 414 -16.27 -16.99 3.41
CA ALA A 414 -16.10 -18.42 3.60
C ALA A 414 -14.79 -18.91 2.95
N PRO A 415 -13.96 -19.71 3.65
CA PRO A 415 -12.67 -20.15 3.14
C PRO A 415 -12.73 -20.78 1.75
N GLN A 416 -13.74 -21.61 1.49
CA GLN A 416 -13.93 -22.29 0.19
C GLN A 416 -14.16 -21.30 -0.96
N GLN A 417 -14.78 -20.16 -0.69
CA GLN A 417 -15.00 -19.10 -1.68
C GLN A 417 -13.68 -18.40 -2.01
N VAL A 418 -12.88 -18.11 -1.00
CA VAL A 418 -11.54 -17.49 -1.19
C VAL A 418 -10.61 -18.45 -1.93
N GLU A 419 -10.54 -19.70 -1.48
CA GLU A 419 -9.74 -20.75 -2.13
C GLU A 419 -10.17 -21.03 -3.58
N GLY A 420 -11.43 -20.75 -3.93
CA GLY A 420 -11.98 -20.89 -5.27
C GLY A 420 -11.51 -19.83 -6.27
N LEU A 421 -10.91 -18.74 -5.81
CA LEU A 421 -10.43 -17.65 -6.68
C LEU A 421 -9.32 -18.13 -7.62
N SER A 422 -9.41 -17.75 -8.89
CA SER A 422 -8.48 -18.18 -9.93
C SER A 422 -7.04 -17.76 -9.63
N GLY A 423 -6.83 -16.56 -9.13
CA GLY A 423 -5.50 -16.05 -8.76
C GLY A 423 -4.83 -16.87 -7.63
N LEU A 424 -5.61 -17.62 -6.84
CA LEU A 424 -5.10 -18.47 -5.75
C LEU A 424 -4.92 -19.94 -6.16
N SER A 425 -5.12 -20.29 -7.44
CA SER A 425 -5.06 -21.69 -7.91
C SER A 425 -3.69 -22.35 -7.64
N PHE A 426 -2.61 -21.60 -7.69
CA PHE A 426 -1.25 -22.09 -7.41
C PHE A 426 -0.94 -22.25 -5.92
N SER A 427 -1.74 -21.70 -5.01
CA SER A 427 -1.55 -21.91 -3.57
C SER A 427 -1.80 -23.37 -3.17
N LYS A 428 -2.63 -24.11 -3.94
CA LYS A 428 -3.03 -25.50 -3.70
C LYS A 428 -1.97 -26.54 -4.07
N SER A 429 -0.96 -26.15 -4.86
CA SER A 429 0.07 -27.08 -5.37
C SER A 429 1.19 -27.40 -4.37
N ARG A 430 1.11 -26.91 -3.13
CA ARG A 430 2.14 -27.11 -2.08
C ARG A 430 1.69 -27.99 -0.89
N LEU A 431 0.54 -28.67 -1.01
CA LEU A 431 0.07 -29.65 -0.01
C LEU A 431 0.42 -31.09 -0.39
#